data_44ecc62e544d05d227cb3e9dedf8c529
#
_entry.id   44ecc62e544d05d227cb3e9dedf8c529
#
_cell.length_a   1.000
_cell.length_b   1.000
_cell.length_c   1.000
_cell.angle_alpha   90.00
_cell.angle_beta   90.00
_cell.angle_gamma   90.00
#
_symmetry.space_group_name_H-M   'P 1'
#
loop_
_entity.id
_entity.type
_entity.pdbx_description
1 polymer ?
#
loop_
_entity_poly.entity_id
_entity_poly.type
_entity_poly.pdbx_seq_one_letter_code
_entity_poly.pdbx_strand_id
1 'polypeptide(L)'
;MYKRQYEFPGDDIPIVKGSALAALEDSDDKIGKESIKELMAAVDSYIPQPERPKDQPFLMPIEDVFSISGRGTVVTGRIERGIVNVGEEIEIVGLKDTQKTTCTGVEMFRKLLDQGEAGDNVGVLLRGTKREEVERGQVLCCLLYTSPSPRD
;
A
#
# COMPACT_ATOMS: atom_id res chain seq x y z
N MET A 1 13.03 21.50 -16.83
CA MET A 1 14.47 21.12 -16.78
C MET A 1 14.76 19.96 -15.81
N TYR A 2 13.96 19.75 -14.77
CA TYR A 2 14.17 18.65 -13.79
C TYR A 2 13.64 17.26 -14.22
N LYS A 3 12.88 17.18 -15.30
CA LYS A 3 12.24 15.93 -15.77
C LYS A 3 13.24 14.83 -16.18
N ARG A 4 14.41 15.22 -16.72
CA ARG A 4 15.44 14.29 -17.17
C ARG A 4 16.32 13.73 -16.05
N GLN A 5 16.34 14.37 -14.88
CA GLN A 5 17.17 13.92 -13.74
C GLN A 5 16.68 12.62 -13.12
N TYR A 6 15.41 12.28 -13.33
CA TYR A 6 14.77 11.06 -12.80
C TYR A 6 14.41 10.08 -13.93
N GLU A 7 15.05 10.20 -15.10
CA GLU A 7 14.84 9.33 -16.26
C GLU A 7 13.40 9.32 -16.81
N PHE A 8 12.57 10.30 -16.47
CA PHE A 8 11.26 10.44 -17.08
C PHE A 8 11.38 10.95 -18.52
N PRO A 9 10.58 10.42 -19.46
CA PRO A 9 10.55 10.86 -20.85
C PRO A 9 9.90 12.25 -20.97
N GLY A 10 10.65 13.28 -20.56
CA GLY A 10 10.13 14.63 -20.34
C GLY A 10 9.59 15.34 -21.59
N ASP A 11 9.90 14.82 -22.78
CA ASP A 11 9.42 15.37 -24.05
C ASP A 11 8.06 14.73 -24.46
N ASP A 12 7.76 13.53 -23.95
CA ASP A 12 6.55 12.77 -24.30
C ASP A 12 5.46 12.81 -23.20
N ILE A 13 5.77 13.32 -22.02
CA ILE A 13 4.82 13.41 -20.91
C ILE A 13 3.79 14.50 -21.17
N PRO A 14 2.48 14.22 -21.05
CA PRO A 14 1.43 15.22 -21.11
C PRO A 14 1.66 16.33 -20.08
N ILE A 15 1.50 17.57 -20.49
CA ILE A 15 1.65 18.74 -19.61
C ILE A 15 0.33 19.50 -19.62
N VAL A 16 -0.38 19.47 -18.52
CA VAL A 16 -1.60 20.23 -18.32
C VAL A 16 -1.29 21.48 -17.49
N LYS A 17 -1.72 22.64 -17.96
CA LYS A 17 -1.56 23.91 -17.27
C LYS A 17 -2.90 24.30 -16.65
N GLY A 18 -2.90 24.59 -15.35
CA GLY A 18 -4.12 24.97 -14.67
C GLY A 18 -3.88 25.60 -13.30
N SER A 19 -4.95 26.02 -12.68
CA SER A 19 -4.99 26.57 -11.34
C SER A 19 -6.00 25.82 -10.49
N ALA A 20 -5.53 25.07 -9.49
CA ALA A 20 -6.37 24.39 -8.53
C ALA A 20 -7.22 25.40 -7.70
N LEU A 21 -6.66 26.57 -7.40
CA LEU A 21 -7.36 27.63 -6.70
C LEU A 21 -8.54 28.16 -7.55
N ALA A 22 -8.31 28.44 -8.83
CA ALA A 22 -9.39 28.88 -9.74
C ALA A 22 -10.49 27.83 -9.88
N ALA A 23 -10.13 26.53 -9.86
CA ALA A 23 -11.10 25.44 -9.87
C ALA A 23 -11.92 25.35 -8.56
N LEU A 24 -11.28 25.64 -7.42
CA LEU A 24 -11.93 25.63 -6.10
C LEU A 24 -12.86 26.82 -5.91
N GLU A 25 -12.43 28.02 -6.36
CA GLU A 25 -13.15 29.27 -6.22
C GLU A 25 -14.18 29.52 -7.34
N ASP A 26 -14.20 28.66 -8.35
CA ASP A 26 -15.10 28.80 -9.53
C ASP A 26 -14.87 30.12 -10.30
N SER A 27 -13.62 30.59 -10.33
CA SER A 27 -13.30 31.94 -10.84
C SER A 27 -12.93 31.97 -12.32
N ASP A 28 -12.42 30.90 -12.89
CA ASP A 28 -12.07 30.78 -14.33
C ASP A 28 -12.16 29.32 -14.77
N ASP A 29 -13.15 29.00 -15.58
CA ASP A 29 -13.39 27.61 -16.02
C ASP A 29 -12.23 27.03 -16.85
N LYS A 30 -11.61 27.82 -17.72
CA LYS A 30 -10.59 27.31 -18.63
C LYS A 30 -9.34 26.82 -17.92
N ILE A 31 -8.79 27.65 -17.03
CA ILE A 31 -7.60 27.29 -16.23
C ILE A 31 -7.95 26.62 -14.91
N GLY A 32 -9.23 26.65 -14.52
CA GLY A 32 -9.76 26.02 -13.32
C GLY A 32 -10.32 24.61 -13.61
N LYS A 33 -11.63 24.47 -13.63
CA LYS A 33 -12.32 23.18 -13.71
C LYS A 33 -11.98 22.36 -14.96
N GLU A 34 -11.90 23.02 -16.13
CA GLU A 34 -11.58 22.33 -17.38
C GLU A 34 -10.16 21.75 -17.34
N SER A 35 -9.19 22.51 -16.83
CA SER A 35 -7.82 22.02 -16.71
C SER A 35 -7.68 20.86 -15.74
N ILE A 36 -8.45 20.83 -14.65
CA ILE A 36 -8.46 19.70 -13.73
C ILE A 36 -9.06 18.45 -14.38
N LYS A 37 -10.14 18.60 -15.16
CA LYS A 37 -10.71 17.48 -15.94
C LYS A 37 -9.74 16.95 -16.98
N GLU A 38 -9.05 17.85 -17.69
CA GLU A 38 -7.99 17.47 -18.64
C GLU A 38 -6.85 16.73 -17.95
N LEU A 39 -6.41 17.19 -16.78
CA LEU A 39 -5.40 16.50 -15.97
C LEU A 39 -5.84 15.09 -15.60
N MET A 40 -7.07 14.91 -15.12
CA MET A 40 -7.58 13.60 -14.76
C MET A 40 -7.68 12.67 -15.96
N ALA A 41 -8.14 13.18 -17.11
CA ALA A 41 -8.18 12.42 -18.35
C ALA A 41 -6.77 12.03 -18.84
N ALA A 42 -5.79 12.90 -18.69
CA ALA A 42 -4.40 12.60 -19.00
C ALA A 42 -3.83 11.53 -18.05
N VAL A 43 -4.14 11.58 -16.76
CA VAL A 43 -3.77 10.54 -15.79
C VAL A 43 -4.34 9.18 -16.20
N ASP A 44 -5.64 9.13 -16.51
CA ASP A 44 -6.32 7.88 -16.86
C ASP A 44 -5.79 7.25 -18.16
N SER A 45 -5.39 8.09 -19.12
CA SER A 45 -4.91 7.62 -20.44
C SER A 45 -3.41 7.33 -20.50
N TYR A 46 -2.61 8.07 -19.75
CA TYR A 46 -1.16 8.01 -19.84
C TYR A 46 -0.50 7.09 -18.82
N ILE A 47 -1.03 7.04 -17.59
CA ILE A 47 -0.45 6.21 -16.52
C ILE A 47 -0.91 4.76 -16.69
N PRO A 48 0.02 3.82 -16.96
CA PRO A 48 -0.35 2.42 -17.10
C PRO A 48 -0.84 1.85 -15.76
N GLN A 49 -1.75 0.90 -15.84
CA GLN A 49 -2.15 0.11 -14.68
C GLN A 49 -0.95 -0.69 -14.17
N PRO A 50 -0.58 -0.60 -12.89
CA PRO A 50 0.52 -1.39 -12.34
C PRO A 50 0.17 -2.88 -12.34
N GLU A 51 1.14 -3.71 -12.63
CA GLU A 51 1.01 -5.16 -12.40
C GLU A 51 0.92 -5.42 -10.90
N ARG A 52 -0.07 -6.21 -10.51
CA ARG A 52 -0.29 -6.60 -9.11
C ARG A 52 -0.05 -8.10 -8.99
N PRO A 53 1.08 -8.54 -8.41
CA PRO A 53 1.42 -9.96 -8.30
C PRO A 53 0.60 -10.64 -7.18
N LYS A 54 -0.68 -10.92 -7.48
CA LYS A 54 -1.62 -11.53 -6.53
C LYS A 54 -1.40 -13.03 -6.35
N ASP A 55 -0.86 -13.71 -7.36
CA ASP A 55 -0.63 -15.17 -7.37
C ASP A 55 0.62 -15.60 -6.60
N GLN A 56 1.30 -14.66 -5.96
CA GLN A 56 2.47 -14.92 -5.13
C GLN A 56 2.12 -14.99 -3.65
N PRO A 57 2.94 -15.62 -2.81
CA PRO A 57 2.76 -15.62 -1.38
C PRO A 57 2.68 -14.19 -0.82
N PHE A 58 1.77 -13.96 0.11
CA PHE A 58 1.57 -12.65 0.75
C PHE A 58 2.84 -12.12 1.39
N LEU A 59 3.12 -10.86 1.14
CA LEU A 59 4.22 -10.14 1.75
C LEU A 59 3.89 -8.65 1.87
N MET A 60 4.02 -8.11 3.07
CA MET A 60 3.79 -6.70 3.38
C MET A 60 4.85 -6.18 4.36
N PRO A 61 5.74 -5.28 3.96
CA PRO A 61 6.63 -4.58 4.87
C PRO A 61 5.82 -3.71 5.85
N ILE A 62 6.22 -3.72 7.13
CA ILE A 62 5.58 -2.92 8.16
C ILE A 62 6.17 -1.51 8.12
N GLU A 63 5.31 -0.53 7.82
CA GLU A 63 5.67 0.89 7.76
C GLU A 63 5.39 1.61 9.07
N ASP A 64 4.30 1.24 9.76
CA ASP A 64 3.96 1.80 11.06
C ASP A 64 3.17 0.82 11.93
N VAL A 65 3.16 1.07 13.23
CA VAL A 65 2.53 0.20 14.24
C VAL A 65 1.69 1.04 15.19
N PHE A 66 0.41 0.71 15.30
CA PHE A 66 -0.54 1.38 16.18
C PHE A 66 -1.18 0.40 17.17
N SER A 67 -1.58 0.92 18.31
CA SER A 67 -2.43 0.20 19.24
C SER A 67 -3.80 0.85 19.27
N ILE A 68 -4.84 0.07 19.00
CA ILE A 68 -6.22 0.54 19.06
C ILE A 68 -6.88 -0.08 20.29
N SER A 69 -7.35 0.77 21.19
CA SER A 69 -8.07 0.34 22.39
C SER A 69 -9.27 -0.54 22.04
N GLY A 70 -9.33 -1.73 22.60
CA GLY A 70 -10.38 -2.70 22.35
C GLY A 70 -10.25 -3.53 21.07
N ARG A 71 -9.30 -3.23 20.18
CA ARG A 71 -9.07 -3.98 18.93
C ARG A 71 -7.71 -4.68 18.85
N GLY A 72 -6.70 -4.17 19.57
CA GLY A 72 -5.36 -4.74 19.57
C GLY A 72 -4.35 -3.95 18.75
N THR A 73 -3.33 -4.64 18.28
CA THR A 73 -2.26 -4.04 17.48
C THR A 73 -2.62 -4.03 16.00
N VAL A 74 -2.44 -2.89 15.37
CA VAL A 74 -2.61 -2.69 13.93
C VAL A 74 -1.27 -2.32 13.33
N VAL A 75 -0.90 -2.98 12.27
CA VAL A 75 0.27 -2.64 11.46
C VAL A 75 -0.17 -2.14 10.11
N THR A 76 0.48 -1.11 9.61
CA THR A 76 0.18 -0.54 8.29
C THR A 76 1.33 -0.76 7.33
N GLY A 77 1.01 -0.87 6.07
CA GLY A 77 1.98 -1.01 4.99
C GLY A 77 1.32 -1.25 3.64
N ARG A 78 2.13 -1.23 2.62
CA ARG A 78 1.69 -1.61 1.29
C ARG A 78 1.93 -3.11 1.07
N ILE A 79 0.92 -3.80 0.61
CA ILE A 79 1.05 -5.20 0.20
C ILE A 79 1.88 -5.23 -1.10
N GLU A 80 3.07 -5.81 -1.03
CA GLU A 80 3.97 -5.91 -2.18
C GLU A 80 3.55 -7.02 -3.13
N ARG A 81 3.04 -8.12 -2.59
CA ARG A 81 2.59 -9.29 -3.37
C ARG A 81 1.60 -10.14 -2.58
N GLY A 82 0.84 -10.93 -3.31
CA GLY A 82 -0.12 -11.87 -2.75
C GLY A 82 -1.39 -11.22 -2.23
N ILE A 83 -2.13 -11.99 -1.47
CA ILE A 83 -3.42 -11.63 -0.85
C ILE A 83 -3.36 -12.06 0.61
N VAL A 84 -3.89 -11.25 1.49
CA VAL A 84 -4.13 -11.60 2.89
C VAL A 84 -5.63 -11.59 3.18
N ASN A 85 -6.14 -12.65 3.77
CA ASN A 85 -7.54 -12.78 4.16
C ASN A 85 -7.71 -12.60 5.66
N VAL A 86 -8.88 -12.09 6.05
CA VAL A 86 -9.29 -12.08 7.46
C VAL A 86 -9.44 -13.51 7.95
N GLY A 87 -8.84 -13.83 9.10
CA GLY A 87 -8.79 -15.18 9.67
C GLY A 87 -7.55 -15.99 9.30
N GLU A 88 -6.72 -15.50 8.38
CA GLU A 88 -5.52 -16.20 7.94
C GLU A 88 -4.38 -16.10 8.95
N GLU A 89 -3.64 -17.21 9.13
CA GLU A 89 -2.38 -17.19 9.90
C GLU A 89 -1.28 -16.55 9.09
N ILE A 90 -0.56 -15.61 9.72
CA ILE A 90 0.55 -14.88 9.15
C ILE A 90 1.75 -14.88 10.09
N GLU A 91 2.93 -14.68 9.54
CA GLU A 91 4.17 -14.56 10.29
C GLU A 91 4.69 -13.13 10.28
N ILE A 92 5.27 -12.72 11.39
CA ILE A 92 6.02 -11.48 11.54
C ILE A 92 7.51 -11.86 11.53
N VAL A 93 8.22 -11.43 10.50
CA VAL A 93 9.61 -11.84 10.24
C VAL A 93 10.54 -10.64 10.20
N GLY A 94 11.77 -10.84 10.63
CA GLY A 94 12.87 -9.86 10.58
C GLY A 94 13.05 -9.11 11.90
N LEU A 95 14.25 -8.63 12.15
CA LEU A 95 14.73 -7.88 13.31
C LEU A 95 14.63 -8.61 14.66
N LYS A 96 13.61 -9.41 14.87
CA LYS A 96 13.33 -10.21 16.07
C LYS A 96 13.01 -11.66 15.66
N ASP A 97 12.84 -12.51 16.65
CA ASP A 97 12.40 -13.88 16.42
C ASP A 97 11.06 -13.90 15.68
N THR A 98 10.93 -14.81 14.74
CA THR A 98 9.70 -14.99 13.96
C THR A 98 8.52 -15.33 14.86
N GLN A 99 7.45 -14.57 14.72
CA GLN A 99 6.22 -14.76 15.49
C GLN A 99 5.08 -15.13 14.55
N LYS A 100 4.20 -16.02 15.02
CA LYS A 100 2.95 -16.36 14.35
C LYS A 100 1.81 -15.56 14.96
N THR A 101 0.94 -15.05 14.10
CA THR A 101 -0.25 -14.33 14.51
C THR A 101 -1.38 -14.59 13.51
N THR A 102 -2.57 -14.11 13.82
CA THR A 102 -3.72 -14.21 12.91
C THR A 102 -4.16 -12.81 12.49
N CYS A 103 -4.39 -12.62 11.21
CA CYS A 103 -5.04 -11.44 10.67
C CYS A 103 -6.51 -11.43 11.11
N THR A 104 -6.89 -10.56 12.01
CA THR A 104 -8.29 -10.44 12.48
C THR A 104 -9.09 -9.38 11.76
N GLY A 105 -8.46 -8.59 10.94
CA GLY A 105 -9.11 -7.56 10.13
C GLY A 105 -8.15 -6.89 9.18
N VAL A 106 -8.68 -6.45 8.06
CA VAL A 106 -7.99 -5.62 7.07
C VAL A 106 -8.79 -4.35 6.90
N GLU A 107 -8.13 -3.21 6.98
CA GLU A 107 -8.76 -1.91 6.89
C GLU A 107 -8.06 -1.03 5.84
N MET A 108 -8.84 -0.39 4.98
CA MET A 108 -8.37 0.59 4.01
C MET A 108 -9.35 1.76 3.94
N PHE A 109 -8.85 3.00 4.06
CA PHE A 109 -9.68 4.21 4.04
C PHE A 109 -10.85 4.18 5.05
N ARG A 110 -10.60 3.67 6.27
CA ARG A 110 -11.61 3.48 7.33
C ARG A 110 -12.74 2.52 6.98
N LYS A 111 -12.53 1.66 6.00
CA LYS A 111 -13.46 0.58 5.64
C LYS A 111 -12.83 -0.75 5.96
N LEU A 112 -13.60 -1.62 6.59
CA LEU A 112 -13.22 -3.00 6.80
C LEU A 112 -13.36 -3.76 5.48
N LEU A 113 -12.35 -4.56 5.18
CA LEU A 113 -12.29 -5.41 4.00
C LEU A 113 -12.19 -6.87 4.43
N ASP A 114 -12.68 -7.78 3.59
CA ASP A 114 -12.53 -9.21 3.81
C ASP A 114 -11.12 -9.70 3.47
N GLN A 115 -10.45 -8.99 2.57
CA GLN A 115 -9.08 -9.27 2.13
C GLN A 115 -8.34 -8.00 1.71
N GLY A 116 -7.02 -8.07 1.72
CA GLY A 116 -6.12 -7.08 1.09
C GLY A 116 -5.31 -7.72 -0.02
N GLU A 117 -5.04 -6.98 -1.09
CA GLU A 117 -4.37 -7.47 -2.29
C GLU A 117 -3.08 -6.70 -2.58
N ALA A 118 -2.19 -7.32 -3.35
CA ALA A 118 -0.98 -6.68 -3.85
C ALA A 118 -1.27 -5.28 -4.42
N GLY A 119 -0.51 -4.29 -4.00
CA GLY A 119 -0.67 -2.87 -4.35
C GLY A 119 -1.57 -2.06 -3.42
N ASP A 120 -2.33 -2.71 -2.53
CA ASP A 120 -3.16 -2.01 -1.55
C ASP A 120 -2.32 -1.52 -0.38
N ASN A 121 -2.62 -0.31 0.10
CA ASN A 121 -2.08 0.23 1.34
C ASN A 121 -3.12 0.01 2.45
N VAL A 122 -2.82 -0.87 3.38
CA VAL A 122 -3.79 -1.38 4.35
C VAL A 122 -3.28 -1.33 5.78
N GLY A 123 -4.21 -1.32 6.72
CA GLY A 123 -3.97 -1.66 8.12
C GLY A 123 -4.41 -3.11 8.39
N VAL A 124 -3.52 -3.91 8.95
CA VAL A 124 -3.78 -5.30 9.32
C VAL A 124 -3.85 -5.41 10.83
N LEU A 125 -4.97 -5.93 11.34
CA LEU A 125 -5.18 -6.18 12.76
C LEU A 125 -4.57 -7.54 13.12
N LEU A 126 -3.75 -7.56 14.16
CA LEU A 126 -3.03 -8.74 14.63
C LEU A 126 -3.62 -9.26 15.94
N ARG A 127 -3.90 -10.58 15.99
CA ARG A 127 -4.42 -11.22 17.20
C ARG A 127 -3.30 -11.47 18.20
N GLY A 128 -3.52 -11.05 19.46
CA GLY A 128 -2.64 -11.44 20.58
C GLY A 128 -1.22 -10.87 20.52
N THR A 129 -0.94 -10.00 19.57
CA THR A 129 0.37 -9.36 19.40
C THR A 129 0.36 -8.01 20.10
N LYS A 130 1.32 -7.77 21.00
CA LYS A 130 1.48 -6.48 21.64
C LYS A 130 2.25 -5.52 20.73
N ARG A 131 2.03 -4.21 20.93
CA ARG A 131 2.71 -3.19 20.13
C ARG A 131 4.24 -3.28 20.22
N GLU A 132 4.77 -3.64 21.39
CA GLU A 132 6.21 -3.75 21.65
C GLU A 132 6.86 -4.96 21.00
N GLU A 133 6.05 -5.92 20.55
CA GLU A 133 6.52 -7.15 19.89
C GLU A 133 6.74 -6.94 18.40
N VAL A 134 6.17 -5.87 17.85
CA VAL A 134 6.24 -5.54 16.43
C VAL A 134 6.87 -4.17 16.24
N GLU A 135 7.71 -4.05 15.21
CA GLU A 135 8.32 -2.76 14.89
C GLU A 135 8.41 -2.52 13.38
N ARG A 136 8.52 -1.25 13.02
CA ARG A 136 8.76 -0.84 11.64
C ARG A 136 10.00 -1.51 11.07
N GLY A 137 9.89 -2.00 9.85
CA GLY A 137 10.98 -2.70 9.15
C GLY A 137 10.87 -4.23 9.21
N GLN A 138 10.04 -4.78 10.10
CA GLN A 138 9.64 -6.17 10.01
C GLN A 138 8.68 -6.38 8.84
N VAL A 139 8.43 -7.63 8.48
CA VAL A 139 7.59 -8.02 7.34
C VAL A 139 6.51 -8.98 7.79
N LEU A 140 5.27 -8.71 7.39
CA LEU A 140 4.20 -9.70 7.43
C LEU A 140 4.28 -10.58 6.18
N CYS A 141 4.19 -11.87 6.39
CA CYS A 141 4.10 -12.84 5.29
C CYS A 141 3.15 -13.99 5.67
N CYS A 142 2.65 -14.71 4.67
CA CYS A 142 1.99 -15.98 4.94
C CYS A 142 3.05 -16.97 5.43
N LEU A 143 2.62 -18.07 6.09
CA LEU A 143 3.50 -19.15 6.50
C LEU A 143 4.43 -19.49 5.34
N LEU A 144 5.68 -19.03 5.43
CA LEU A 144 6.67 -19.36 4.43
C LEU A 144 6.90 -20.86 4.52
N TYR A 145 6.48 -21.55 3.49
CA TYR A 145 7.04 -22.84 3.19
C TYR A 145 8.55 -22.65 3.18
N THR A 146 9.23 -23.08 4.21
CA THR A 146 10.68 -23.01 4.26
C THR A 146 11.19 -23.84 3.09
N SER A 147 11.53 -23.15 2.01
CA SER A 147 12.35 -23.75 0.97
C SER A 147 13.60 -24.30 1.68
N PRO A 148 13.96 -25.56 1.48
CA PRO A 148 15.16 -26.10 2.09
C PRO A 148 16.32 -25.17 1.73
N SER A 149 17.05 -24.76 2.76
CA SER A 149 18.24 -23.92 2.58
C SER A 149 19.18 -24.60 1.59
N PRO A 150 19.76 -23.88 0.62
CA PRO A 150 20.74 -24.47 -0.30
C PRO A 150 22.08 -24.82 0.36
N ARG A 151 22.09 -25.07 1.66
CA ARG A 151 23.28 -25.38 2.46
C ARG A 151 23.17 -26.74 3.15
N ASP A 152 22.79 -27.74 2.41
CA ASP A 152 23.06 -29.14 2.81
C ASP A 152 23.55 -29.93 1.60
#